data_09c99657bdac8b83b08477650e76ca83
#
_entry.id   09c99657bdac8b83b08477650e76ca83
#
_cell.length_a   1.000
_cell.length_b   1.000
_cell.length_c   1.000
_cell.angle_alpha   90.00
_cell.angle_beta   90.00
_cell.angle_gamma   90.00
#
_symmetry.space_group_name_H-M   'P 1'
#
loop_
_entity.id
_entity.type
_entity.pdbx_description
1 polymer ?
#
loop_
_entity_poly.entity_id
_entity_poly.type
_entity_poly.pdbx_seq_one_letter_code
_entity_poly.pdbx_strand_id
1 'polypeptide(L)'
;MKKIYYLASCLIGLSYWLAVSSLFAASVSPSLSKAKQEAESKGYLFITSKDEIIAKAKQEHKLEVLTFLEADAKKAMISAFRKKYPFIQDVSAESIGGTEEYARFILEMKAGRAKRWDTVHISNQVYAEYPPSLKKFDVLGMAEQGVLNIPAPIVDPNNRNIVSKGSQVAVAAYNKKLISPDKVPTTWEGFLKPEFKDRKFLVDVRPLSVANLAPAWGLEKTLDFAKKIAEQKPIWVRGSRSLASMALGEYSVFMGLNLSSVLEAKAKDLSKSLELQMLEPVPVRFGSADGVFGTTTRPHAALLWIEFQVAPEGQEILDKYGPADGSVFISGSMLHTMIRGKPLSNLNWDSQKNLDQWVKKIVEAYGFPMAEKGK
;
A
#
# COMPACT_ATOMS: atom_id res chain seq x y z
N MET A 1 64.78 25.95 62.85
CA MET A 1 63.53 26.63 62.71
C MET A 1 63.18 26.77 61.21
N LYS A 2 62.50 25.88 60.61
CA LYS A 2 61.87 25.89 59.25
C LYS A 2 61.43 24.48 58.97
N LYS A 3 60.13 24.19 59.18
CA LYS A 3 59.36 23.06 58.63
C LYS A 3 57.99 23.14 59.27
N ILE A 4 57.01 23.58 58.58
CA ILE A 4 55.60 23.39 58.74
C ILE A 4 54.93 24.43 57.81
N TYR A 5 54.59 24.06 56.60
CA TYR A 5 53.58 24.65 55.73
C TYR A 5 53.65 23.95 54.38
N TYR A 6 53.17 22.69 54.31
CA TYR A 6 52.74 22.01 53.06
C TYR A 6 51.88 20.85 53.43
N LEU A 7 50.65 21.09 53.83
CA LEU A 7 49.60 20.01 53.95
C LEU A 7 48.26 20.68 54.11
N ALA A 8 47.79 21.45 53.13
CA ALA A 8 46.45 21.98 53.09
C ALA A 8 45.97 22.38 51.69
N SER A 9 46.33 21.64 50.63
CA SER A 9 45.88 21.96 49.25
C SER A 9 45.53 20.78 48.38
N CYS A 10 45.24 19.61 48.94
CA CYS A 10 44.86 18.40 48.15
C CYS A 10 43.52 17.80 48.45
N LEU A 11 42.57 18.52 49.06
CA LEU A 11 41.27 17.99 49.43
C LEU A 11 40.06 18.72 48.83
N ILE A 12 40.25 19.62 47.87
CA ILE A 12 39.11 20.35 47.19
C ILE A 12 38.95 19.96 45.71
N GLY A 13 39.74 19.03 45.18
CA GLY A 13 39.72 18.61 43.77
C GLY A 13 38.86 17.40 43.41
N LEU A 14 38.23 16.70 44.39
CA LEU A 14 37.55 15.44 44.13
C LEU A 14 36.01 15.46 44.25
N SER A 15 35.41 16.63 44.49
CA SER A 15 33.96 16.78 44.69
C SER A 15 33.20 17.38 43.48
N TYR A 16 33.86 17.64 42.37
CA TYR A 16 33.23 18.28 41.20
C TYR A 16 33.08 17.39 39.95
N TRP A 17 33.34 16.09 40.05
CA TRP A 17 33.23 15.14 38.93
C TRP A 17 32.13 14.10 39.02
N LEU A 18 31.20 14.25 39.97
CA LEU A 18 30.06 13.32 40.15
C LEU A 18 28.65 13.90 39.86
N ALA A 19 28.56 15.05 39.23
CA ALA A 19 27.27 15.75 39.05
C ALA A 19 26.96 16.15 37.61
N VAL A 20 27.39 15.40 36.58
CA VAL A 20 26.90 15.59 35.19
C VAL A 20 26.74 14.23 34.52
N SER A 21 25.97 13.33 35.14
CA SER A 21 25.35 12.19 34.50
C SER A 21 23.83 12.26 34.73
N SER A 22 23.23 13.44 34.66
CA SER A 22 21.81 13.57 34.49
C SER A 22 21.52 13.18 33.05
N LEU A 23 21.27 11.89 32.85
CA LEU A 23 20.61 11.39 31.65
C LEU A 23 19.45 12.34 31.30
N PHE A 24 19.53 12.91 30.11
CA PHE A 24 18.37 13.34 29.37
C PHE A 24 17.55 12.10 29.02
N ALA A 25 16.87 11.51 29.97
CA ALA A 25 15.68 10.74 29.73
C ALA A 25 14.65 11.78 29.27
N ALA A 26 14.52 11.98 27.97
CA ALA A 26 13.43 12.74 27.40
C ALA A 26 12.14 12.17 28.03
N SER A 27 11.47 12.95 28.87
CA SER A 27 10.26 12.50 29.55
C SER A 27 9.23 12.19 28.46
N VAL A 28 8.84 10.93 28.38
CA VAL A 28 7.78 10.47 27.46
C VAL A 28 6.55 11.33 27.72
N SER A 29 5.98 11.96 26.67
CA SER A 29 4.82 12.84 26.86
C SER A 29 3.65 12.06 27.48
N PRO A 30 2.79 12.71 28.28
CA PRO A 30 1.63 12.04 28.88
C PRO A 30 0.72 11.37 27.84
N SER A 31 0.56 11.97 26.65
CA SER A 31 -0.22 11.41 25.54
C SER A 31 0.40 10.11 25.01
N LEU A 32 1.72 10.07 24.85
CA LEU A 32 2.46 8.91 24.37
C LEU A 32 2.44 7.77 25.40
N SER A 33 2.55 8.08 26.70
CA SER A 33 2.42 7.11 27.79
C SER A 33 1.03 6.48 27.82
N LYS A 34 -0.01 7.29 27.65
CA LYS A 34 -1.40 6.82 27.59
C LYS A 34 -1.63 5.92 26.36
N ALA A 35 -1.18 6.33 25.18
CA ALA A 35 -1.28 5.55 23.97
C ALA A 35 -0.60 4.17 24.11
N LYS A 36 0.59 4.13 24.72
CA LYS A 36 1.28 2.88 25.04
C LYS A 36 0.44 1.98 25.95
N GLN A 37 -0.08 2.50 27.06
CA GLN A 37 -0.91 1.73 27.98
C GLN A 37 -2.16 1.17 27.30
N GLU A 38 -2.84 1.98 26.49
CA GLU A 38 -4.01 1.54 25.72
C GLU A 38 -3.66 0.45 24.70
N ALA A 39 -2.53 0.54 23.99
CA ALA A 39 -2.05 -0.48 23.07
C ALA A 39 -1.74 -1.80 23.82
N GLU A 40 -0.97 -1.71 24.89
CA GLU A 40 -0.56 -2.88 25.69
C GLU A 40 -1.76 -3.56 26.37
N SER A 41 -2.77 -2.81 26.84
CA SER A 41 -4.00 -3.38 27.36
C SER A 41 -4.79 -4.22 26.35
N LYS A 42 -4.62 -3.94 25.06
CA LYS A 42 -5.20 -4.70 23.92
C LYS A 42 -4.27 -5.79 23.40
N GLY A 43 -3.11 -6.02 24.06
CA GLY A 43 -2.13 -7.02 23.67
C GLY A 43 -1.22 -6.62 22.50
N TYR A 44 -1.13 -5.33 22.21
CA TYR A 44 -0.20 -4.81 21.20
C TYR A 44 1.15 -4.40 21.83
N LEU A 45 2.21 -4.51 21.04
CA LEU A 45 3.53 -3.96 21.34
C LEU A 45 3.57 -2.50 20.88
N PHE A 46 4.03 -1.62 21.75
CA PHE A 46 4.15 -0.19 21.47
C PHE A 46 5.52 0.33 21.89
N ILE A 47 6.25 0.92 20.97
CA ILE A 47 7.56 1.56 21.21
C ILE A 47 7.34 3.06 21.24
N THR A 48 7.95 3.75 22.20
CA THR A 48 7.69 5.18 22.43
C THR A 48 8.67 6.12 21.75
N SER A 49 9.72 5.58 21.11
CA SER A 49 10.77 6.41 20.53
C SER A 49 11.34 5.78 19.27
N LYS A 50 11.53 6.59 18.23
CA LYS A 50 12.23 6.18 17.01
C LYS A 50 13.67 5.76 17.30
N ASP A 51 14.33 6.44 18.22
CA ASP A 51 15.70 6.14 18.61
C ASP A 51 15.82 4.76 19.26
N GLU A 52 14.80 4.33 20.02
CA GLU A 52 14.74 2.97 20.56
C GLU A 52 14.63 1.93 19.43
N ILE A 53 13.79 2.18 18.43
CA ILE A 53 13.68 1.29 17.25
C ILE A 53 15.03 1.18 16.56
N ILE A 54 15.70 2.31 16.31
CA ILE A 54 17.01 2.35 15.66
C ILE A 54 18.07 1.64 16.50
N ALA A 55 18.12 1.89 17.82
CA ALA A 55 19.09 1.25 18.71
C ALA A 55 18.97 -0.28 18.75
N LYS A 56 17.74 -0.79 18.77
CA LYS A 56 17.46 -2.23 18.73
C LYS A 56 17.74 -2.83 17.33
N ALA A 57 17.36 -2.13 16.25
CA ALA A 57 17.66 -2.55 14.88
C ALA A 57 19.16 -2.63 14.60
N LYS A 58 19.99 -1.77 15.24
CA LYS A 58 21.44 -1.88 15.18
C LYS A 58 21.99 -3.18 15.74
N GLN A 59 21.29 -3.83 16.66
CA GLN A 59 21.68 -5.11 17.23
C GLN A 59 21.21 -6.30 16.38
N GLU A 60 20.22 -6.08 15.52
CA GLU A 60 19.63 -7.12 14.67
C GLU A 60 20.43 -7.38 13.38
N HIS A 61 21.14 -6.37 12.83
CA HIS A 61 22.08 -6.40 11.70
C HIS A 61 21.59 -7.00 10.38
N LYS A 62 20.50 -7.75 10.39
CA LYS A 62 19.98 -8.53 9.27
C LYS A 62 18.50 -8.26 9.03
N LEU A 63 18.02 -8.49 7.78
CA LEU A 63 16.60 -8.42 7.42
C LEU A 63 16.28 -9.40 6.29
N GLU A 64 15.25 -10.20 6.49
CA GLU A 64 14.70 -11.16 5.51
C GLU A 64 13.29 -10.73 5.10
N VAL A 65 13.10 -10.40 3.84
CA VAL A 65 11.87 -9.78 3.33
C VAL A 65 11.18 -10.70 2.32
N LEU A 66 9.90 -10.99 2.52
CA LEU A 66 9.05 -11.56 1.48
C LEU A 66 8.25 -10.42 0.86
N THR A 67 8.41 -10.19 -0.46
CA THR A 67 7.88 -8.99 -1.14
C THR A 67 7.25 -9.33 -2.49
N PHE A 68 6.46 -8.44 -3.06
CA PHE A 68 5.96 -8.56 -4.44
C PHE A 68 6.94 -7.96 -5.49
N LEU A 69 7.98 -7.28 -5.05
CA LEU A 69 8.89 -6.55 -5.93
C LEU A 69 9.66 -7.49 -6.87
N GLU A 70 9.75 -7.12 -8.12
CA GLU A 70 10.59 -7.77 -9.12
C GLU A 70 12.09 -7.49 -8.91
N ALA A 71 12.97 -8.20 -9.59
CA ALA A 71 14.41 -8.24 -9.34
C ALA A 71 15.06 -6.84 -9.26
N ASP A 72 14.81 -5.97 -10.24
CA ASP A 72 15.44 -4.64 -10.28
C ASP A 72 14.89 -3.70 -9.20
N ALA A 73 13.58 -3.74 -8.95
CA ALA A 73 12.94 -3.00 -7.86
C ALA A 73 13.47 -3.44 -6.50
N LYS A 74 13.62 -4.76 -6.26
CA LYS A 74 14.22 -5.31 -5.04
C LYS A 74 15.64 -4.79 -4.83
N LYS A 75 16.47 -4.89 -5.86
CA LYS A 75 17.87 -4.43 -5.80
C LYS A 75 17.95 -2.95 -5.46
N ALA A 76 17.14 -2.11 -6.11
CA ALA A 76 17.09 -0.68 -5.85
C ALA A 76 16.61 -0.36 -4.43
N MET A 77 15.52 -1.02 -3.98
CA MET A 77 14.94 -0.83 -2.66
C MET A 77 15.92 -1.22 -1.55
N ILE A 78 16.57 -2.39 -1.67
CA ILE A 78 17.60 -2.85 -0.72
C ILE A 78 18.78 -1.88 -0.68
N SER A 79 19.26 -1.44 -1.85
CA SER A 79 20.40 -0.50 -1.93
C SER A 79 20.10 0.82 -1.22
N ALA A 80 18.93 1.41 -1.48
CA ALA A 80 18.52 2.66 -0.86
C ALA A 80 18.27 2.50 0.65
N PHE A 81 17.64 1.40 1.06
CA PHE A 81 17.45 1.09 2.48
C PHE A 81 18.76 0.96 3.24
N ARG A 82 19.73 0.22 2.69
CA ARG A 82 21.07 0.07 3.29
C ARG A 82 21.84 1.40 3.34
N LYS A 83 21.64 2.28 2.37
CA LYS A 83 22.21 3.63 2.39
C LYS A 83 21.65 4.45 3.56
N LYS A 84 20.35 4.32 3.84
CA LYS A 84 19.68 5.03 4.95
C LYS A 84 20.00 4.42 6.32
N TYR A 85 20.10 3.09 6.37
CA TYR A 85 20.36 2.31 7.60
C TYR A 85 21.60 1.42 7.44
N PRO A 86 22.82 2.01 7.40
CA PRO A 86 24.04 1.28 7.08
C PRO A 86 24.45 0.24 8.12
N PHE A 87 23.82 0.22 9.27
CA PHE A 87 24.00 -0.78 10.31
C PHE A 87 23.21 -2.10 10.04
N ILE A 88 22.28 -2.12 9.07
CA ILE A 88 21.60 -3.33 8.61
C ILE A 88 22.29 -3.78 7.31
N GLN A 89 23.35 -4.60 7.46
CA GLN A 89 24.24 -4.96 6.35
C GLN A 89 23.69 -6.12 5.50
N ASP A 90 23.11 -7.12 6.14
CA ASP A 90 22.59 -8.32 5.50
C ASP A 90 21.07 -8.17 5.26
N VAL A 91 20.71 -7.69 4.07
CA VAL A 91 19.31 -7.56 3.64
C VAL A 91 19.07 -8.46 2.45
N SER A 92 18.20 -9.44 2.60
CA SER A 92 17.74 -10.31 1.51
C SER A 92 16.24 -10.18 1.29
N ALA A 93 15.80 -10.28 0.04
CA ALA A 93 14.40 -10.23 -0.33
C ALA A 93 14.07 -11.28 -1.39
N GLU A 94 12.97 -11.97 -1.19
CA GLU A 94 12.43 -12.95 -2.11
C GLU A 94 11.05 -12.50 -2.61
N SER A 95 10.77 -12.71 -3.90
CA SER A 95 9.48 -12.34 -4.47
C SER A 95 8.45 -13.42 -4.20
N ILE A 96 7.22 -12.98 -3.96
CA ILE A 96 6.03 -13.81 -3.94
C ILE A 96 4.97 -13.20 -4.85
N GLY A 97 4.35 -14.00 -5.72
CA GLY A 97 3.33 -13.55 -6.66
C GLY A 97 2.45 -14.69 -7.14
N GLY A 98 1.30 -14.33 -7.69
CA GLY A 98 0.35 -15.31 -8.19
C GLY A 98 -0.41 -16.09 -7.11
N THR A 99 -1.55 -16.62 -7.48
CA THR A 99 -2.48 -17.27 -6.53
C THR A 99 -1.89 -18.52 -5.88
N GLU A 100 -1.11 -19.30 -6.63
CA GLU A 100 -0.54 -20.57 -6.16
C GLU A 100 0.54 -20.37 -5.10
N GLU A 101 1.42 -19.39 -5.30
CA GLU A 101 2.49 -19.08 -4.33
C GLU A 101 1.89 -18.53 -3.02
N TYR A 102 0.89 -17.65 -3.09
CA TYR A 102 0.19 -17.20 -1.88
C TYR A 102 -0.52 -18.34 -1.17
N ALA A 103 -1.20 -19.22 -1.89
CA ALA A 103 -1.86 -20.38 -1.28
C ALA A 103 -0.85 -21.29 -0.55
N ARG A 104 0.29 -21.58 -1.18
CA ARG A 104 1.38 -22.36 -0.57
C ARG A 104 1.92 -21.67 0.68
N PHE A 105 2.21 -20.38 0.59
CA PHE A 105 2.74 -19.61 1.74
C PHE A 105 1.77 -19.59 2.91
N ILE A 106 0.46 -19.45 2.67
CA ILE A 106 -0.58 -19.54 3.72
C ILE A 106 -0.53 -20.91 4.41
N LEU A 107 -0.38 -21.99 3.65
CA LEU A 107 -0.25 -23.35 4.23
C LEU A 107 1.03 -23.48 5.07
N GLU A 108 2.15 -22.92 4.63
CA GLU A 108 3.40 -22.91 5.38
C GLU A 108 3.27 -22.09 6.69
N MET A 109 2.61 -20.94 6.65
CA MET A 109 2.31 -20.13 7.84
C MET A 109 1.46 -20.91 8.85
N LYS A 110 0.35 -21.50 8.40
CA LYS A 110 -0.56 -22.31 9.26
C LYS A 110 0.15 -23.52 9.87
N ALA A 111 1.08 -24.12 9.14
CA ALA A 111 1.88 -25.24 9.62
C ALA A 111 3.08 -24.81 10.51
N GLY A 112 3.26 -23.51 10.78
CA GLY A 112 4.38 -22.98 11.56
C GLY A 112 5.75 -23.17 10.91
N ARG A 113 5.82 -23.37 9.59
CA ARG A 113 7.05 -23.58 8.81
C ARG A 113 7.63 -22.30 8.21
N ALA A 114 6.83 -21.27 8.03
CA ALA A 114 7.25 -19.97 7.50
C ALA A 114 8.00 -19.13 8.56
N LYS A 115 9.17 -19.60 9.04
CA LYS A 115 9.90 -18.96 10.15
C LYS A 115 11.04 -18.04 9.71
N ARG A 116 11.32 -17.96 8.41
CA ARG A 116 12.48 -17.25 7.88
C ARG A 116 12.27 -15.73 7.89
N TRP A 117 11.06 -15.28 7.63
CA TRP A 117 10.77 -13.91 7.26
C TRP A 117 10.65 -12.95 8.44
N ASP A 118 11.09 -11.69 8.23
CA ASP A 118 10.90 -10.58 9.16
C ASP A 118 9.72 -9.72 8.76
N THR A 119 9.56 -9.49 7.45
CA THR A 119 8.36 -8.87 6.86
C THR A 119 7.78 -9.76 5.78
N VAL A 120 6.47 -9.70 5.64
CA VAL A 120 5.74 -10.43 4.62
C VAL A 120 4.81 -9.53 3.85
N HIS A 121 4.80 -9.75 2.53
CA HIS A 121 3.82 -9.11 1.65
C HIS A 121 2.45 -9.75 1.84
N ILE A 122 1.43 -8.90 1.96
CA ILE A 122 0.04 -9.29 2.19
C ILE A 122 -0.76 -9.03 0.93
N SER A 123 -1.20 -10.10 0.29
CA SER A 123 -2.12 -10.03 -0.85
C SER A 123 -3.55 -9.78 -0.37
N ASN A 124 -4.25 -8.85 -1.02
CA ASN A 124 -5.66 -8.58 -0.75
C ASN A 124 -6.57 -9.81 -0.95
N GLN A 125 -6.17 -10.75 -1.82
CA GLN A 125 -6.95 -11.96 -2.10
C GLN A 125 -7.06 -12.92 -0.91
N VAL A 126 -6.04 -12.91 -0.05
CA VAL A 126 -5.93 -13.81 1.11
C VAL A 126 -5.65 -13.03 2.40
N TYR A 127 -6.06 -11.77 2.42
CA TYR A 127 -5.81 -10.84 3.53
C TYR A 127 -6.18 -11.42 4.90
N ALA A 128 -7.36 -12.04 5.01
CA ALA A 128 -7.89 -12.57 6.27
C ALA A 128 -7.02 -13.65 6.92
N GLU A 129 -6.10 -14.26 6.16
CA GLU A 129 -5.23 -15.33 6.64
C GLU A 129 -3.99 -14.82 7.39
N TYR A 130 -3.59 -13.56 7.17
CA TYR A 130 -2.34 -13.01 7.70
C TYR A 130 -2.39 -12.55 9.16
N PRO A 131 -3.45 -11.86 9.66
CA PRO A 131 -3.42 -11.22 10.97
C PRO A 131 -2.97 -12.13 12.13
N PRO A 132 -3.37 -13.43 12.20
CA PRO A 132 -2.96 -14.31 13.27
C PRO A 132 -1.45 -14.62 13.27
N SER A 133 -0.78 -14.47 12.13
CA SER A 133 0.64 -14.78 11.94
C SER A 133 1.56 -13.57 12.02
N LEU A 134 1.01 -12.39 12.25
CA LEU A 134 1.77 -11.15 12.35
C LEU A 134 2.11 -10.78 13.79
N LYS A 135 3.25 -10.11 13.97
CA LYS A 135 3.62 -9.53 15.25
C LYS A 135 2.68 -8.36 15.58
N LYS A 136 2.08 -8.39 16.75
CA LYS A 136 1.08 -7.41 17.17
C LYS A 136 1.71 -6.07 17.57
N PHE A 137 2.40 -5.39 16.65
CA PHE A 137 2.76 -4.00 16.86
C PHE A 137 1.56 -3.06 16.66
N ASP A 138 1.44 -2.05 17.50
CA ASP A 138 0.54 -0.94 17.26
C ASP A 138 1.18 0.09 16.32
N VAL A 139 1.36 -0.29 15.05
CA VAL A 139 1.94 0.61 14.03
C VAL A 139 1.06 1.84 13.84
N LEU A 140 -0.27 1.70 13.91
CA LEU A 140 -1.20 2.82 13.83
C LEU A 140 -0.98 3.81 14.96
N GLY A 141 -0.99 3.34 16.21
CA GLY A 141 -0.76 4.21 17.36
C GLY A 141 0.63 4.85 17.36
N MET A 142 1.68 4.11 16.98
CA MET A 142 3.02 4.66 16.82
C MET A 142 3.08 5.74 15.71
N ALA A 143 2.34 5.58 14.62
CA ALA A 143 2.21 6.57 13.56
C ALA A 143 1.46 7.82 14.01
N GLU A 144 0.32 7.66 14.68
CA GLU A 144 -0.49 8.76 15.24
C GLU A 144 0.27 9.59 16.27
N GLN A 145 1.20 8.96 17.02
CA GLN A 145 2.05 9.62 18.00
C GLN A 145 3.39 10.11 17.42
N GLY A 146 3.62 9.98 16.11
CA GLY A 146 4.83 10.46 15.44
C GLY A 146 6.10 9.65 15.74
N VAL A 147 5.97 8.45 16.31
CA VAL A 147 7.10 7.51 16.53
C VAL A 147 7.55 6.89 15.22
N LEU A 148 6.61 6.55 14.34
CA LEU A 148 6.85 6.12 12.98
C LEU A 148 6.33 7.18 11.99
N ASN A 149 7.12 7.49 10.97
CA ASN A 149 6.69 8.39 9.90
C ASN A 149 5.90 7.63 8.83
N ILE A 150 4.75 7.11 9.24
CA ILE A 150 3.80 6.37 8.40
C ILE A 150 2.48 7.14 8.40
N PRO A 151 1.88 7.48 7.25
CA PRO A 151 0.56 8.10 7.23
C PRO A 151 -0.50 7.19 7.84
N ALA A 152 -1.19 7.64 8.87
CA ALA A 152 -2.21 6.85 9.58
C ALA A 152 -3.28 6.21 8.65
N PRO A 153 -3.79 6.89 7.60
CA PRO A 153 -4.81 6.32 6.72
C PRO A 153 -4.40 5.02 5.99
N ILE A 154 -3.08 4.77 5.81
CA ILE A 154 -2.60 3.55 5.14
C ILE A 154 -2.39 2.38 6.10
N VAL A 155 -2.57 2.57 7.40
CA VAL A 155 -2.50 1.50 8.40
C VAL A 155 -3.90 0.97 8.69
N ASP A 156 -4.06 -0.35 8.71
CA ASP A 156 -5.35 -0.99 9.02
C ASP A 156 -5.77 -0.70 10.48
N PRO A 157 -6.89 -0.01 10.71
CA PRO A 157 -7.34 0.32 12.06
C PRO A 157 -7.77 -0.90 12.88
N ASN A 158 -8.14 -2.01 12.23
CA ASN A 158 -8.58 -3.23 12.91
C ASN A 158 -7.40 -4.10 13.34
N ASN A 159 -6.39 -4.24 12.46
CA ASN A 159 -5.21 -5.07 12.74
C ASN A 159 -3.99 -4.25 13.18
N ARG A 160 -4.03 -2.92 13.07
CA ARG A 160 -3.07 -1.92 13.56
C ARG A 160 -1.59 -2.16 13.22
N ASN A 161 -1.24 -3.29 12.59
CA ASN A 161 0.10 -3.77 12.22
C ASN A 161 0.25 -4.09 10.74
N ILE A 162 -0.78 -3.80 9.93
CA ILE A 162 -0.76 -3.98 8.48
C ILE A 162 -0.70 -2.61 7.83
N VAL A 163 0.28 -2.39 6.95
CA VAL A 163 0.55 -1.11 6.30
C VAL A 163 0.42 -1.27 4.79
N SER A 164 -0.51 -0.54 4.17
CA SER A 164 -0.62 -0.48 2.71
C SER A 164 0.40 0.50 2.13
N LYS A 165 1.30 0.01 1.31
CA LYS A 165 2.37 0.81 0.70
C LYS A 165 2.05 1.32 -0.70
N GLY A 166 0.96 0.82 -1.30
CA GLY A 166 0.52 1.20 -2.63
C GLY A 166 -0.98 1.41 -2.72
N SER A 167 -1.40 2.04 -3.78
CA SER A 167 -2.81 2.22 -4.12
C SER A 167 -3.07 1.75 -5.55
N GLN A 168 -4.32 1.40 -5.82
CA GLN A 168 -4.77 1.11 -7.17
C GLN A 168 -5.83 2.13 -7.57
N VAL A 169 -5.67 2.67 -8.76
CA VAL A 169 -6.53 3.72 -9.34
C VAL A 169 -7.09 3.22 -10.66
N ALA A 170 -8.36 3.50 -10.93
CA ALA A 170 -8.99 3.15 -12.19
C ALA A 170 -9.10 4.36 -13.13
N VAL A 171 -8.85 4.13 -14.42
CA VAL A 171 -8.86 5.12 -15.50
C VAL A 171 -9.59 4.59 -16.72
N ALA A 172 -9.99 5.45 -17.64
CA ALA A 172 -10.29 5.01 -19.00
C ALA A 172 -8.98 4.88 -19.79
N ALA A 173 -8.85 3.83 -20.60
CA ALA A 173 -7.82 3.72 -21.63
C ALA A 173 -8.45 3.99 -23.00
N TYR A 174 -7.73 4.63 -23.91
CA TYR A 174 -8.25 4.89 -25.25
C TYR A 174 -7.15 4.89 -26.32
N ASN A 175 -7.56 4.61 -27.55
CA ASN A 175 -6.70 4.74 -28.72
C ASN A 175 -6.93 6.10 -29.39
N LYS A 176 -5.95 7.01 -29.26
CA LYS A 176 -6.06 8.40 -29.77
C LYS A 176 -6.15 8.51 -31.30
N LYS A 177 -5.91 7.40 -32.03
CA LYS A 177 -6.10 7.36 -33.48
C LYS A 177 -7.56 7.09 -33.87
N LEU A 178 -8.36 6.53 -32.93
CA LEU A 178 -9.77 6.15 -33.15
C LEU A 178 -10.75 7.09 -32.47
N ILE A 179 -10.37 7.72 -31.37
CA ILE A 179 -11.19 8.69 -30.63
C ILE A 179 -10.31 9.85 -30.18
N SER A 180 -10.73 11.08 -30.47
CA SER A 180 -9.98 12.26 -30.06
C SER A 180 -10.12 12.50 -28.54
N PRO A 181 -9.08 13.07 -27.88
CA PRO A 181 -9.05 13.24 -26.42
C PRO A 181 -10.27 13.99 -25.85
N ASP A 182 -10.78 14.99 -26.57
CA ASP A 182 -11.94 15.80 -26.17
C ASP A 182 -13.27 15.02 -26.16
N LYS A 183 -13.34 13.89 -26.86
CA LYS A 183 -14.50 12.99 -26.90
C LYS A 183 -14.44 11.86 -25.87
N VAL A 184 -13.31 11.67 -25.22
CA VAL A 184 -13.19 10.64 -24.17
C VAL A 184 -13.87 11.15 -22.91
N PRO A 185 -14.79 10.38 -22.28
CA PRO A 185 -15.44 10.78 -21.05
C PRO A 185 -14.44 11.11 -19.93
N THR A 186 -14.67 12.18 -19.19
CA THR A 186 -13.92 12.59 -18.00
C THR A 186 -14.63 12.13 -16.71
N THR A 187 -15.87 11.66 -16.83
CA THR A 187 -16.68 11.13 -15.73
C THR A 187 -17.22 9.75 -16.11
N TRP A 188 -17.58 8.98 -15.10
CA TRP A 188 -18.18 7.65 -15.29
C TRP A 188 -19.52 7.75 -16.01
N GLU A 189 -20.36 8.72 -15.63
CA GLU A 189 -21.65 8.98 -16.27
C GLU A 189 -21.52 9.42 -17.75
N GLY A 190 -20.36 9.92 -18.14
CA GLY A 190 -20.08 10.26 -19.53
C GLY A 190 -20.22 9.07 -20.50
N PHE A 191 -20.02 7.82 -20.03
CA PHE A 191 -20.23 6.61 -20.83
C PHE A 191 -21.71 6.26 -21.04
N LEU A 192 -22.63 6.95 -20.36
CA LEU A 192 -24.07 6.78 -20.57
C LEU A 192 -24.64 7.64 -21.71
N LYS A 193 -23.83 8.47 -22.31
CA LYS A 193 -24.26 9.31 -23.45
C LYS A 193 -24.58 8.47 -24.69
N PRO A 194 -25.50 8.91 -25.57
CA PRO A 194 -25.92 8.17 -26.76
C PRO A 194 -24.79 7.75 -27.70
N GLU A 195 -23.72 8.55 -27.81
CA GLU A 195 -22.56 8.24 -28.67
C GLU A 195 -21.79 6.98 -28.25
N PHE A 196 -21.94 6.53 -26.99
CA PHE A 196 -21.33 5.31 -26.47
C PHE A 196 -22.23 4.07 -26.53
N LYS A 197 -23.46 4.17 -27.06
CA LYS A 197 -24.38 3.07 -27.18
C LYS A 197 -23.96 2.06 -28.25
N ASP A 198 -24.35 0.79 -28.05
CA ASP A 198 -24.21 -0.30 -29.01
C ASP A 198 -22.75 -0.60 -29.42
N ARG A 199 -22.01 -1.21 -28.48
CA ARG A 199 -20.65 -1.76 -28.68
C ARG A 199 -19.56 -0.71 -28.97
N LYS A 200 -19.71 0.50 -28.46
CA LYS A 200 -18.76 1.61 -28.70
C LYS A 200 -17.62 1.66 -27.69
N PHE A 201 -17.67 0.93 -26.58
CA PHE A 201 -16.61 0.87 -25.56
C PHE A 201 -16.53 -0.51 -24.91
N LEU A 202 -15.38 -0.75 -24.27
CA LEU A 202 -15.11 -1.97 -23.54
C LEU A 202 -15.40 -1.79 -22.04
N VAL A 203 -15.89 -2.87 -21.41
CA VAL A 203 -16.10 -2.96 -19.96
C VAL A 203 -15.57 -4.31 -19.46
N ASP A 204 -14.87 -4.33 -18.33
CA ASP A 204 -14.42 -5.59 -17.69
C ASP A 204 -15.63 -6.29 -17.03
N VAL A 205 -15.80 -7.58 -17.32
CA VAL A 205 -16.81 -8.43 -16.68
C VAL A 205 -16.60 -8.55 -15.15
N ARG A 206 -15.41 -8.17 -14.66
CA ARG A 206 -15.07 -8.09 -13.24
C ARG A 206 -15.14 -6.64 -12.77
N PRO A 207 -16.26 -6.18 -12.21
CA PRO A 207 -16.55 -4.76 -12.05
C PRO A 207 -15.85 -4.11 -10.83
N LEU A 208 -14.60 -4.45 -10.55
CA LEU A 208 -13.86 -3.90 -9.41
C LEU A 208 -13.81 -2.36 -9.42
N SER A 209 -13.57 -1.77 -10.60
CA SER A 209 -13.49 -0.31 -10.74
C SER A 209 -14.85 0.36 -10.48
N VAL A 210 -15.94 -0.27 -10.94
CA VAL A 210 -17.31 0.22 -10.70
C VAL A 210 -17.69 0.04 -9.23
N ALA A 211 -17.34 -1.09 -8.61
CA ALA A 211 -17.58 -1.32 -7.18
C ALA A 211 -16.88 -0.27 -6.30
N ASN A 212 -15.71 0.19 -6.72
CA ASN A 212 -14.97 1.24 -6.04
C ASN A 212 -15.59 2.65 -6.18
N LEU A 213 -16.73 2.81 -6.86
CA LEU A 213 -17.52 4.05 -6.84
C LEU A 213 -18.46 4.13 -5.63
N ALA A 214 -18.79 2.99 -5.01
CA ALA A 214 -19.71 2.95 -3.89
C ALA A 214 -19.30 3.83 -2.68
N PRO A 215 -18.03 4.03 -2.33
CA PRO A 215 -17.65 4.97 -1.27
C PRO A 215 -18.08 6.42 -1.54
N ALA A 216 -18.02 6.90 -2.78
CA ALA A 216 -18.41 8.26 -3.13
C ALA A 216 -19.90 8.39 -3.46
N TRP A 217 -20.48 7.39 -4.11
CA TRP A 217 -21.84 7.48 -4.64
C TRP A 217 -22.91 6.83 -3.78
N GLY A 218 -22.51 5.96 -2.87
CA GLY A 218 -23.40 4.99 -2.26
C GLY A 218 -23.66 3.78 -3.17
N LEU A 219 -24.00 2.64 -2.55
CA LEU A 219 -24.20 1.39 -3.28
C LEU A 219 -25.40 1.46 -4.26
N GLU A 220 -26.49 2.12 -3.88
CA GLU A 220 -27.69 2.25 -4.72
C GLU A 220 -27.40 2.95 -6.05
N LYS A 221 -26.77 4.14 -6.00
CA LYS A 221 -26.38 4.88 -7.22
C LYS A 221 -25.40 4.06 -8.05
N THR A 222 -24.48 3.34 -7.42
CA THR A 222 -23.51 2.50 -8.12
C THR A 222 -24.17 1.34 -8.86
N LEU A 223 -25.20 0.72 -8.27
CA LEU A 223 -25.99 -0.33 -8.90
C LEU A 223 -26.86 0.19 -10.05
N ASP A 224 -27.48 1.36 -9.88
CA ASP A 224 -28.21 2.04 -10.95
C ASP A 224 -27.32 2.34 -12.15
N PHE A 225 -26.12 2.89 -11.88
CA PHE A 225 -25.12 3.12 -12.92
C PHE A 225 -24.73 1.82 -13.64
N ALA A 226 -24.50 0.73 -12.90
CA ALA A 226 -24.16 -0.57 -13.48
C ALA A 226 -25.26 -1.09 -14.43
N LYS A 227 -26.54 -0.97 -14.06
CA LYS A 227 -27.67 -1.31 -14.93
C LYS A 227 -27.68 -0.46 -16.21
N LYS A 228 -27.51 0.86 -16.08
CA LYS A 228 -27.46 1.78 -17.23
C LYS A 228 -26.27 1.47 -18.13
N ILE A 229 -25.11 1.07 -17.60
CA ILE A 229 -23.97 0.61 -18.43
C ILE A 229 -24.35 -0.65 -19.22
N ALA A 230 -25.05 -1.62 -18.61
CA ALA A 230 -25.51 -2.80 -19.34
C ALA A 230 -26.49 -2.42 -20.48
N GLU A 231 -27.38 -1.45 -20.26
CA GLU A 231 -28.30 -0.92 -21.28
C GLU A 231 -27.57 -0.22 -22.44
N GLN A 232 -26.36 0.28 -22.25
CA GLN A 232 -25.49 0.80 -23.32
C GLN A 232 -24.99 -0.32 -24.25
N LYS A 233 -25.12 -1.60 -23.86
CA LYS A 233 -24.66 -2.77 -24.61
C LYS A 233 -23.16 -2.68 -24.96
N PRO A 234 -22.26 -2.50 -23.98
CA PRO A 234 -20.83 -2.41 -24.24
C PRO A 234 -20.27 -3.75 -24.77
N ILE A 235 -18.99 -3.75 -25.16
CA ILE A 235 -18.27 -4.99 -25.41
C ILE A 235 -17.72 -5.48 -24.07
N TRP A 236 -18.20 -6.62 -23.64
CA TRP A 236 -17.75 -7.26 -22.41
C TRP A 236 -16.46 -8.02 -22.63
N VAL A 237 -15.42 -7.69 -21.85
CA VAL A 237 -14.11 -8.30 -21.97
C VAL A 237 -13.56 -8.72 -20.61
N ARG A 238 -12.47 -9.45 -20.59
CA ARG A 238 -11.81 -9.86 -19.35
C ARG A 238 -10.45 -9.16 -19.20
N GLY A 239 -10.44 -8.09 -18.39
CA GLY A 239 -9.26 -7.40 -17.94
C GLY A 239 -8.43 -6.73 -19.04
N SER A 240 -7.18 -6.43 -18.69
CA SER A 240 -6.23 -5.68 -19.51
C SER A 240 -5.74 -6.38 -20.79
N ARG A 241 -6.11 -7.65 -21.01
CA ARG A 241 -5.74 -8.39 -22.24
C ARG A 241 -6.14 -7.68 -23.52
N SER A 242 -7.25 -6.92 -23.48
CA SER A 242 -7.75 -6.15 -24.62
C SER A 242 -6.93 -4.89 -24.93
N LEU A 243 -5.96 -4.50 -24.09
CA LEU A 243 -5.12 -3.33 -24.35
C LEU A 243 -4.23 -3.53 -25.59
N ALA A 244 -3.75 -4.75 -25.84
CA ALA A 244 -3.00 -5.05 -27.06
C ALA A 244 -3.86 -4.86 -28.32
N SER A 245 -5.10 -5.36 -28.33
CA SER A 245 -6.07 -5.17 -29.41
C SER A 245 -6.44 -3.68 -29.59
N MET A 246 -6.55 -2.92 -28.49
CA MET A 246 -6.75 -1.47 -28.57
C MET A 246 -5.56 -0.76 -29.22
N ALA A 247 -4.32 -1.15 -28.91
CA ALA A 247 -3.12 -0.60 -29.54
C ALA A 247 -3.09 -0.87 -31.06
N LEU A 248 -3.61 -2.03 -31.48
CA LEU A 248 -3.74 -2.40 -32.89
C LEU A 248 -4.92 -1.72 -33.60
N GLY A 249 -5.77 -0.99 -32.89
CA GLY A 249 -6.87 -0.25 -33.48
C GLY A 249 -8.20 -1.01 -33.56
N GLU A 250 -8.38 -2.11 -32.84
CA GLU A 250 -9.65 -2.86 -32.84
C GLU A 250 -10.71 -2.16 -31.97
N TYR A 251 -10.30 -1.43 -30.94
CA TYR A 251 -11.20 -0.77 -29.97
C TYR A 251 -10.76 0.64 -29.67
N SER A 252 -11.74 1.55 -29.49
CA SER A 252 -11.48 2.98 -29.29
C SER A 252 -11.25 3.36 -27.83
N VAL A 253 -12.08 2.82 -26.90
CA VAL A 253 -12.03 3.21 -25.48
C VAL A 253 -12.46 2.07 -24.55
N PHE A 254 -11.82 1.99 -23.38
CA PHE A 254 -12.13 1.04 -22.31
C PHE A 254 -12.42 1.80 -21.01
N MET A 255 -13.55 1.54 -20.40
CA MET A 255 -13.99 2.16 -19.16
C MET A 255 -13.42 1.42 -17.92
N GLY A 256 -12.62 2.10 -17.10
CA GLY A 256 -12.34 1.64 -15.73
C GLY A 256 -11.28 0.54 -15.60
N LEU A 257 -10.15 0.66 -16.32
CA LEU A 257 -8.99 -0.21 -16.13
C LEU A 257 -8.07 0.26 -14.99
N ASN A 258 -7.31 -0.69 -14.43
CA ASN A 258 -6.24 -0.34 -13.50
C ASN A 258 -5.17 0.49 -14.21
N LEU A 259 -4.80 1.62 -13.63
CA LEU A 259 -3.84 2.57 -14.18
C LEU A 259 -2.48 1.92 -14.47
N SER A 260 -1.93 1.09 -13.55
CA SER A 260 -0.64 0.42 -13.77
C SER A 260 -0.66 -0.44 -15.04
N SER A 261 -1.74 -1.20 -15.26
CA SER A 261 -1.90 -2.03 -16.47
C SER A 261 -1.96 -1.19 -17.74
N VAL A 262 -2.58 -0.01 -17.69
CA VAL A 262 -2.63 0.91 -18.84
C VAL A 262 -1.26 1.52 -19.11
N LEU A 263 -0.52 1.94 -18.07
CA LEU A 263 0.83 2.48 -18.20
C LEU A 263 1.82 1.46 -18.75
N GLU A 264 1.76 0.21 -18.27
CA GLU A 264 2.57 -0.90 -18.79
C GLU A 264 2.29 -1.20 -20.27
N ALA A 265 1.00 -1.24 -20.64
CA ALA A 265 0.61 -1.45 -22.03
C ALA A 265 1.05 -0.28 -22.91
N LYS A 266 0.90 0.96 -22.44
CA LYS A 266 1.35 2.16 -23.14
C LYS A 266 2.87 2.17 -23.35
N ALA A 267 3.66 1.71 -22.37
CA ALA A 267 5.10 1.60 -22.49
C ALA A 267 5.54 0.57 -23.56
N LYS A 268 4.72 -0.47 -23.78
CA LYS A 268 4.96 -1.53 -24.78
C LYS A 268 4.34 -1.20 -26.15
N ASP A 269 3.51 -0.18 -26.25
CA ASP A 269 2.80 0.20 -27.48
C ASP A 269 3.74 0.94 -28.46
N LEU A 270 4.30 0.21 -29.42
CA LEU A 270 5.15 0.76 -30.46
C LEU A 270 4.43 1.77 -31.37
N SER A 271 3.11 1.67 -31.50
CA SER A 271 2.29 2.57 -32.31
C SER A 271 2.03 3.91 -31.64
N LYS A 272 2.33 4.04 -30.33
CA LYS A 272 2.08 5.20 -29.48
C LYS A 272 0.63 5.69 -29.55
N SER A 273 -0.29 4.77 -29.73
CA SER A 273 -1.73 5.05 -29.88
C SER A 273 -2.49 5.08 -28.56
N LEU A 274 -2.01 4.31 -27.56
CA LEU A 274 -2.68 4.21 -26.27
C LEU A 274 -2.45 5.45 -25.43
N GLU A 275 -3.55 5.95 -24.87
CA GLU A 275 -3.60 7.05 -23.90
C GLU A 275 -4.56 6.70 -22.77
N LEU A 276 -4.55 7.51 -21.71
CA LEU A 276 -5.44 7.35 -20.57
C LEU A 276 -6.17 8.66 -20.23
N GLN A 277 -7.36 8.51 -19.63
CA GLN A 277 -8.15 9.59 -19.09
C GLN A 277 -8.57 9.24 -17.67
N MET A 278 -8.30 10.15 -16.72
CA MET A 278 -8.85 10.02 -15.36
C MET A 278 -10.37 10.22 -15.42
N LEU A 279 -11.09 9.29 -14.76
CA LEU A 279 -12.54 9.37 -14.60
C LEU A 279 -12.88 9.86 -13.20
N GLU A 280 -13.75 10.85 -13.08
CA GLU A 280 -14.18 11.39 -11.79
C GLU A 280 -15.57 10.89 -11.38
N PRO A 281 -15.77 10.57 -10.07
CA PRO A 281 -14.76 10.51 -9.02
C PRO A 281 -13.73 9.42 -9.29
N VAL A 282 -12.47 9.67 -8.89
CA VAL A 282 -11.37 8.73 -9.11
C VAL A 282 -11.49 7.56 -8.12
N PRO A 283 -11.71 6.31 -8.57
CA PRO A 283 -11.76 5.17 -7.67
C PRO A 283 -10.37 4.84 -7.16
N VAL A 284 -10.23 4.82 -5.84
CA VAL A 284 -8.99 4.48 -5.15
C VAL A 284 -9.24 3.31 -4.21
N ARG A 285 -8.37 2.31 -4.24
CA ARG A 285 -8.34 1.21 -3.27
C ARG A 285 -6.93 0.93 -2.80
N PHE A 286 -6.79 0.33 -1.63
CA PHE A 286 -5.50 -0.14 -1.17
C PHE A 286 -4.93 -1.20 -2.13
N GLY A 287 -3.63 -1.07 -2.40
CA GLY A 287 -2.88 -1.99 -3.24
C GLY A 287 -2.16 -3.05 -2.40
N SER A 288 -0.84 -3.07 -2.50
CA SER A 288 0.02 -3.97 -1.74
C SER A 288 0.17 -3.52 -0.29
N ALA A 289 0.17 -4.46 0.65
CA ALA A 289 0.42 -4.21 2.06
C ALA A 289 1.53 -5.11 2.59
N ASP A 290 2.16 -4.69 3.69
CA ASP A 290 3.17 -5.47 4.41
C ASP A 290 2.84 -5.50 5.91
N GLY A 291 3.38 -6.52 6.59
CA GLY A 291 3.33 -6.65 8.03
C GLY A 291 4.61 -7.26 8.60
N VAL A 292 4.92 -6.96 9.86
CA VAL A 292 6.02 -7.60 10.59
C VAL A 292 5.61 -9.03 10.94
N PHE A 293 6.41 -10.02 10.57
CA PHE A 293 6.05 -11.42 10.78
C PHE A 293 6.18 -11.83 12.26
N GLY A 294 5.25 -12.67 12.73
CA GLY A 294 5.12 -12.98 14.16
C GLY A 294 6.31 -13.69 14.78
N THR A 295 6.97 -14.56 14.01
CA THR A 295 8.13 -15.37 14.46
C THR A 295 9.47 -14.67 14.31
N THR A 296 9.49 -13.43 13.77
CA THR A 296 10.75 -12.69 13.58
C THR A 296 11.50 -12.45 14.88
N THR A 297 12.83 -12.59 14.81
CA THR A 297 13.76 -12.16 15.85
C THR A 297 14.34 -10.77 15.58
N ARG A 298 13.96 -10.14 14.45
CA ARG A 298 14.46 -8.84 13.97
C ARG A 298 13.34 -7.84 13.73
N PRO A 299 12.44 -7.65 14.72
CA PRO A 299 11.22 -6.87 14.51
C PRO A 299 11.46 -5.38 14.31
N HIS A 300 12.58 -4.83 14.81
CA HIS A 300 12.87 -3.41 14.70
C HIS A 300 13.43 -3.05 13.32
N ALA A 301 14.28 -3.89 12.74
CA ALA A 301 14.71 -3.79 11.35
C ALA A 301 13.51 -3.91 10.39
N ALA A 302 12.57 -4.80 10.71
CA ALA A 302 11.32 -4.98 9.96
C ALA A 302 10.44 -3.71 9.99
N LEU A 303 10.28 -3.06 11.16
CA LEU A 303 9.56 -1.77 11.26
C LEU A 303 10.23 -0.68 10.43
N LEU A 304 11.58 -0.56 10.46
CA LEU A 304 12.30 0.40 9.65
C LEU A 304 12.13 0.15 8.15
N TRP A 305 12.05 -1.11 7.74
CA TRP A 305 11.80 -1.47 6.34
C TRP A 305 10.40 -1.06 5.88
N ILE A 306 9.37 -1.34 6.67
CA ILE A 306 7.98 -0.95 6.34
C ILE A 306 7.87 0.57 6.23
N GLU A 307 8.42 1.30 7.19
CA GLU A 307 8.43 2.76 7.17
C GLU A 307 9.22 3.31 5.97
N PHE A 308 10.33 2.68 5.60
CA PHE A 308 11.13 3.10 4.44
C PHE A 308 10.37 2.98 3.12
N GLN A 309 9.61 1.89 2.94
CA GLN A 309 8.83 1.70 1.71
C GLN A 309 7.73 2.77 1.53
N VAL A 310 7.21 3.33 2.62
CA VAL A 310 6.19 4.39 2.61
C VAL A 310 6.80 5.80 2.77
N ALA A 311 8.11 5.92 2.83
CA ALA A 311 8.80 7.20 2.73
C ALA A 311 8.90 7.65 1.25
N PRO A 312 9.10 8.95 0.96
CA PRO A 312 9.22 9.46 -0.41
C PRO A 312 10.25 8.69 -1.25
N GLU A 313 11.43 8.38 -0.68
CA GLU A 313 12.50 7.64 -1.36
C GLU A 313 12.06 6.21 -1.77
N GLY A 314 11.31 5.53 -0.90
CA GLY A 314 10.73 4.21 -1.19
C GLY A 314 9.67 4.28 -2.28
N GLN A 315 8.83 5.31 -2.25
CA GLN A 315 7.77 5.53 -3.23
C GLN A 315 8.33 5.85 -4.64
N GLU A 316 9.39 6.65 -4.73
CA GLU A 316 10.09 6.92 -5.99
C GLU A 316 10.63 5.63 -6.63
N ILE A 317 11.13 4.70 -5.82
CA ILE A 317 11.61 3.39 -6.30
C ILE A 317 10.42 2.55 -6.78
N LEU A 318 9.32 2.50 -6.02
CA LEU A 318 8.11 1.79 -6.43
C LEU A 318 7.62 2.30 -7.79
N ASP A 319 7.46 3.61 -7.95
CA ASP A 319 6.95 4.23 -9.18
C ASP A 319 7.92 4.08 -10.37
N LYS A 320 9.24 4.00 -10.12
CA LYS A 320 10.24 3.83 -11.16
C LYS A 320 10.20 2.44 -11.81
N TYR A 321 9.96 1.41 -11.01
CA TYR A 321 10.03 0.01 -11.46
C TYR A 321 8.66 -0.64 -11.64
N GLY A 322 7.63 -0.11 -10.97
CA GLY A 322 6.23 -0.49 -11.15
C GLY A 322 5.39 0.77 -11.33
N PRO A 323 5.13 1.21 -12.57
CA PRO A 323 4.40 2.45 -12.81
C PRO A 323 3.06 2.50 -12.08
N ALA A 324 2.89 3.51 -11.21
CA ALA A 324 1.74 3.69 -10.33
C ALA A 324 1.56 2.58 -9.24
N ASP A 325 2.65 1.99 -8.76
CA ASP A 325 2.64 1.08 -7.61
C ASP A 325 2.73 1.82 -6.26
N GLY A 326 3.03 3.11 -6.28
CA GLY A 326 3.04 3.96 -5.09
C GLY A 326 1.64 4.23 -4.51
N SER A 327 1.59 5.01 -3.44
CA SER A 327 0.36 5.31 -2.72
C SER A 327 -0.18 6.71 -3.01
N VAL A 328 -1.48 6.84 -3.19
CA VAL A 328 -2.16 8.15 -3.29
C VAL A 328 -2.02 8.99 -2.02
N PHE A 329 -1.74 8.37 -0.88
CA PHE A 329 -1.65 9.01 0.43
C PHE A 329 -0.24 9.51 0.77
N ILE A 330 0.77 9.24 -0.07
CA ILE A 330 2.17 9.53 0.22
C ILE A 330 2.69 10.58 -0.76
N SER A 331 3.11 11.73 -0.23
CA SER A 331 3.78 12.76 -1.02
C SER A 331 5.08 12.20 -1.63
N GLY A 332 5.35 12.50 -2.89
CA GLY A 332 6.48 11.93 -3.65
C GLY A 332 6.08 10.76 -4.55
N SER A 333 4.93 10.13 -4.34
CA SER A 333 4.39 9.13 -5.27
C SER A 333 3.82 9.80 -6.53
N MET A 334 3.96 9.11 -7.67
CA MET A 334 3.32 9.50 -8.93
C MET A 334 1.81 9.62 -8.77
N LEU A 335 1.18 8.63 -8.11
CA LEU A 335 -0.26 8.60 -7.89
C LEU A 335 -0.74 9.81 -7.09
N HIS A 336 -0.04 10.17 -6.02
CA HIS A 336 -0.36 11.36 -5.22
C HIS A 336 -0.39 12.64 -6.08
N THR A 337 0.56 12.77 -7.00
CA THR A 337 0.63 13.90 -7.92
C THR A 337 -0.50 13.88 -8.95
N MET A 338 -0.79 12.71 -9.54
CA MET A 338 -1.81 12.56 -10.59
C MET A 338 -3.23 12.84 -10.12
N ILE A 339 -3.55 12.54 -8.85
CA ILE A 339 -4.91 12.71 -8.30
C ILE A 339 -5.12 14.04 -7.58
N ARG A 340 -4.10 14.88 -7.48
CA ARG A 340 -4.19 16.14 -6.74
C ARG A 340 -5.35 17.01 -7.24
N GLY A 341 -6.22 17.42 -6.31
CA GLY A 341 -7.39 18.26 -6.60
C GLY A 341 -8.57 17.54 -7.25
N LYS A 342 -8.50 16.22 -7.44
CA LYS A 342 -9.60 15.44 -8.01
C LYS A 342 -10.53 14.88 -6.92
N PRO A 343 -11.84 14.82 -7.17
CA PRO A 343 -12.76 14.11 -6.27
C PRO A 343 -12.44 12.62 -6.29
N LEU A 344 -12.30 12.03 -5.10
CA LEU A 344 -11.94 10.64 -4.95
C LEU A 344 -13.14 9.81 -4.51
N SER A 345 -13.22 8.58 -5.00
CA SER A 345 -13.97 7.49 -4.39
C SER A 345 -12.98 6.58 -3.69
N ASN A 346 -12.75 6.86 -2.41
CA ASN A 346 -11.70 6.21 -1.64
C ASN A 346 -12.24 5.01 -0.85
N LEU A 347 -11.86 3.82 -1.24
CA LEU A 347 -12.12 2.59 -0.50
C LEU A 347 -11.22 2.56 0.74
N ASN A 348 -11.78 2.89 1.90
CA ASN A 348 -11.11 2.78 3.18
C ASN A 348 -11.14 1.33 3.72
N TRP A 349 -10.43 1.07 4.81
CA TRP A 349 -10.32 -0.26 5.41
C TRP A 349 -11.67 -0.88 5.81
N ASP A 350 -12.63 -0.07 6.25
CA ASP A 350 -13.95 -0.56 6.63
C ASP A 350 -14.81 -0.92 5.42
N SER A 351 -14.79 -0.08 4.39
CA SER A 351 -15.54 -0.35 3.16
C SER A 351 -14.93 -1.47 2.32
N GLN A 352 -13.62 -1.72 2.45
CA GLN A 352 -12.95 -2.83 1.75
C GLN A 352 -13.56 -4.20 2.09
N LYS A 353 -14.06 -4.38 3.30
CA LYS A 353 -14.76 -5.62 3.73
C LYS A 353 -16.00 -5.91 2.90
N ASN A 354 -16.61 -4.88 2.33
CA ASN A 354 -17.85 -4.99 1.54
C ASN A 354 -17.58 -5.17 0.05
N LEU A 355 -16.34 -5.05 -0.41
CA LEU A 355 -15.99 -5.00 -1.83
C LEU A 355 -16.48 -6.23 -2.59
N ASP A 356 -16.25 -7.43 -2.07
CA ASP A 356 -16.67 -8.68 -2.72
C ASP A 356 -18.19 -8.76 -2.85
N GLN A 357 -18.93 -8.30 -1.83
CA GLN A 357 -20.39 -8.25 -1.87
C GLN A 357 -20.87 -7.23 -2.91
N TRP A 358 -20.24 -6.06 -2.99
CA TRP A 358 -20.56 -5.04 -3.99
C TRP A 358 -20.32 -5.54 -5.41
N VAL A 359 -19.15 -6.19 -5.63
CA VAL A 359 -18.82 -6.82 -6.92
C VAL A 359 -19.89 -7.81 -7.35
N LYS A 360 -20.35 -8.71 -6.46
CA LYS A 360 -21.43 -9.66 -6.76
C LYS A 360 -22.72 -8.96 -7.19
N LYS A 361 -23.17 -7.96 -6.43
CA LYS A 361 -24.38 -7.19 -6.75
C LYS A 361 -24.27 -6.43 -8.07
N ILE A 362 -23.07 -5.95 -8.44
CA ILE A 362 -22.86 -5.27 -9.72
C ILE A 362 -22.85 -6.26 -10.88
N VAL A 363 -22.27 -7.46 -10.70
CA VAL A 363 -22.36 -8.54 -11.70
C VAL A 363 -23.83 -8.92 -11.96
N GLU A 364 -24.65 -9.00 -10.91
CA GLU A 364 -26.11 -9.20 -11.04
C GLU A 364 -26.77 -8.03 -11.79
N ALA A 365 -26.39 -6.78 -11.46
CA ALA A 365 -26.92 -5.58 -12.14
C ALA A 365 -26.51 -5.50 -13.61
N TYR A 366 -25.38 -6.10 -14.01
CA TYR A 366 -25.00 -6.26 -15.42
C TYR A 366 -25.87 -7.27 -16.18
N GLY A 367 -26.67 -8.07 -15.48
CA GLY A 367 -27.53 -9.08 -16.07
C GLY A 367 -26.79 -10.35 -16.50
N PHE A 368 -25.58 -10.60 -16.01
CA PHE A 368 -24.89 -11.86 -16.25
C PHE A 368 -25.55 -12.99 -15.44
N PRO A 369 -25.80 -14.16 -16.07
CA PRO A 369 -26.30 -15.31 -15.35
C PRO A 369 -25.28 -15.67 -14.23
N MET A 370 -25.77 -15.81 -13.01
CA MET A 370 -24.98 -16.37 -11.91
C MET A 370 -24.58 -17.78 -12.31
N ALA A 371 -23.30 -18.10 -12.20
CA ALA A 371 -22.89 -19.50 -12.31
C ALA A 371 -23.67 -20.30 -11.26
N GLU A 372 -24.51 -21.24 -11.70
CA GLU A 372 -25.16 -22.17 -10.78
C GLU A 372 -24.06 -22.83 -9.93
N LYS A 373 -24.19 -22.70 -8.60
CA LYS A 373 -23.36 -23.49 -7.71
C LYS A 373 -23.65 -24.95 -8.04
N GLY A 374 -22.69 -25.61 -8.66
CA GLY A 374 -22.80 -27.04 -8.93
C GLY A 374 -23.25 -27.74 -7.66
N LYS A 375 -24.35 -28.47 -7.78
CA LYS A 375 -24.89 -29.34 -6.75
C LYS A 375 -23.91 -30.43 -6.42
#